data_6c667d58234217f9a84a95ec819aa737
#
_entry.id   6c667d58234217f9a84a95ec819aa737
#
_cell.length_a   1.000
_cell.length_b   1.000
_cell.length_c   1.000
_cell.angle_alpha   90.00
_cell.angle_beta   90.00
_cell.angle_gamma   90.00
#
_symmetry.space_group_name_H-M   'P 1'
#
loop_
_entity.id
_entity.type
_entity.pdbx_description
1 polymer ?
#
loop_
_entity_poly.entity_id
_entity_poly.type
_entity_poly.pdbx_seq_one_letter_code
_entity_poly.pdbx_strand_id
1 'polypeptide(L)'
;MSRWCEGLHISGGFALLAAWFALVNGWQLLAVILSAALLHELGHLLVLYLLGGRVLGLRISIFGAELVTDAARLSYPGELAAVLAGPAVNLLCGLLLARGHAWVAAGAHLSLCLFNLLPVRPLDGGRALALGVSALAGPAAGEGAAGWAGALT
;
A
#
# COMPACT_ATOMS: atom_id res chain seq x y z
N MET A 1 -0.38 -31.59 -5.22
CA MET A 1 -0.62 -30.46 -4.31
C MET A 1 -0.47 -29.18 -5.13
N SER A 2 -1.57 -28.67 -5.63
CA SER A 2 -1.64 -27.48 -6.50
C SER A 2 -1.43 -26.23 -5.65
N ARG A 3 -0.29 -25.60 -5.83
CA ARG A 3 0.01 -24.30 -5.22
C ARG A 3 -0.72 -23.23 -6.03
N TRP A 4 -1.86 -22.81 -5.51
CA TRP A 4 -2.65 -21.74 -6.07
C TRP A 4 -1.84 -20.44 -6.01
N CYS A 5 -1.35 -19.98 -7.17
CA CYS A 5 -1.09 -18.57 -7.32
C CYS A 5 -2.45 -17.90 -7.25
N GLU A 6 -2.77 -17.19 -6.17
CA GLU A 6 -3.95 -16.33 -6.11
C GLU A 6 -3.70 -15.22 -7.14
N GLY A 7 -4.34 -15.32 -8.30
CA GLY A 7 -4.23 -14.33 -9.36
C GLY A 7 -4.79 -12.96 -8.93
N LEU A 8 -4.78 -12.02 -9.85
CA LEU A 8 -5.40 -10.71 -9.68
C LEU A 8 -6.89 -10.86 -9.37
N HIS A 9 -7.33 -10.41 -8.19
CA HIS A 9 -8.73 -10.40 -7.78
C HIS A 9 -9.21 -8.95 -7.63
N ILE A 10 -10.12 -8.53 -8.52
CA ILE A 10 -10.73 -7.19 -8.48
C ILE A 10 -12.17 -7.34 -7.97
N SER A 11 -12.51 -6.66 -6.88
CA SER A 11 -13.86 -6.71 -6.34
C SER A 11 -14.83 -5.88 -7.20
N GLY A 12 -16.07 -6.37 -7.36
CA GLY A 12 -17.14 -5.62 -8.05
C GLY A 12 -17.43 -4.26 -7.40
N GLY A 13 -17.27 -4.16 -6.08
CA GLY A 13 -17.42 -2.91 -5.35
C GLY A 13 -16.40 -1.85 -5.75
N PHE A 14 -15.14 -2.25 -5.99
CA PHE A 14 -14.13 -1.33 -6.52
C PHE A 14 -14.51 -0.81 -7.91
N ALA A 15 -14.97 -1.67 -8.81
CA ALA A 15 -15.37 -1.28 -10.15
C ALA A 15 -16.54 -0.27 -10.14
N LEU A 16 -17.55 -0.51 -9.27
CA LEU A 16 -18.67 0.40 -9.09
C LEU A 16 -18.23 1.76 -8.52
N LEU A 17 -17.35 1.76 -7.51
CA LEU A 17 -16.82 2.98 -6.91
C LEU A 17 -15.99 3.79 -7.92
N ALA A 18 -15.14 3.12 -8.70
CA ALA A 18 -14.34 3.75 -9.73
C ALA A 18 -15.21 4.35 -10.85
N ALA A 19 -16.24 3.63 -11.29
CA ALA A 19 -17.20 4.14 -12.27
C ALA A 19 -17.98 5.35 -11.74
N TRP A 20 -18.48 5.29 -10.51
CA TRP A 20 -19.14 6.41 -9.85
C TRP A 20 -18.21 7.62 -9.75
N PHE A 21 -16.98 7.42 -9.29
CA PHE A 21 -15.99 8.50 -9.17
C PHE A 21 -15.69 9.13 -10.53
N ALA A 22 -15.53 8.33 -11.59
CA ALA A 22 -15.28 8.82 -12.94
C ALA A 22 -16.46 9.65 -13.48
N LEU A 23 -17.70 9.26 -13.20
CA LEU A 23 -18.90 10.00 -13.60
C LEU A 23 -19.00 11.37 -12.90
N VAL A 24 -18.63 11.44 -11.62
CA VAL A 24 -18.76 12.67 -10.83
C VAL A 24 -17.59 13.62 -11.06
N ASN A 25 -16.36 13.10 -11.12
CA ASN A 25 -15.12 13.90 -11.10
C ASN A 25 -14.36 13.89 -12.44
N GLY A 26 -14.80 13.07 -13.38
CA GLY A 26 -14.14 12.88 -14.67
C GLY A 26 -13.10 11.77 -14.66
N TRP A 27 -12.94 11.15 -15.83
CA TRP A 27 -12.02 10.02 -16.01
C TRP A 27 -10.55 10.40 -15.88
N GLN A 28 -10.19 11.68 -16.17
CA GLN A 28 -8.80 12.16 -16.06
C GLN A 28 -8.32 12.13 -14.61
N LEU A 29 -9.14 12.60 -13.66
CA LEU A 29 -8.78 12.57 -12.25
C LEU A 29 -8.69 11.15 -11.73
N LEU A 30 -9.60 10.27 -12.13
CA LEU A 30 -9.52 8.84 -11.80
C LEU A 30 -8.22 8.22 -12.32
N ALA A 31 -7.82 8.51 -13.58
CA ALA A 31 -6.58 8.00 -14.15
C ALA A 31 -5.34 8.47 -13.38
N VAL A 32 -5.31 9.72 -12.93
CA VAL A 32 -4.23 10.26 -12.08
C VAL A 32 -4.16 9.50 -10.75
N ILE A 33 -5.29 9.27 -10.08
CA ILE A 33 -5.32 8.55 -8.80
C ILE A 33 -4.90 7.10 -8.99
N LEU A 34 -5.40 6.42 -10.03
CA LEU A 34 -5.02 5.02 -10.31
C LEU A 34 -3.55 4.89 -10.70
N SER A 35 -2.97 5.87 -11.41
CA SER A 35 -1.53 5.87 -11.71
C SER A 35 -0.69 6.05 -10.45
N ALA A 36 -1.12 6.91 -9.52
CA ALA A 36 -0.46 7.08 -8.23
C ALA A 36 -0.54 5.81 -7.37
N ALA A 37 -1.69 5.13 -7.37
CA ALA A 37 -1.87 3.85 -6.68
C ALA A 37 -1.02 2.74 -7.32
N LEU A 38 -0.96 2.67 -8.65
CA LEU A 38 -0.13 1.70 -9.35
C LEU A 38 1.37 1.88 -9.03
N LEU A 39 1.87 3.11 -9.05
CA LEU A 39 3.27 3.41 -8.71
C LEU A 39 3.57 3.08 -7.25
N HIS A 40 2.62 3.28 -6.35
CA HIS A 40 2.70 2.87 -4.94
C HIS A 40 2.92 1.37 -4.82
N GLU A 41 2.06 0.55 -5.44
CA GLU A 41 2.18 -0.91 -5.41
C GLU A 41 3.47 -1.41 -6.07
N LEU A 42 3.89 -0.76 -7.17
CA LEU A 42 5.17 -1.08 -7.82
C LEU A 42 6.37 -0.78 -6.90
N GLY A 43 6.27 0.23 -6.03
CA GLY A 43 7.27 0.50 -5.00
C GLY A 43 7.46 -0.68 -4.05
N HIS A 44 6.36 -1.23 -3.50
CA HIS A 44 6.38 -2.42 -2.65
C HIS A 44 6.95 -3.63 -3.39
N LEU A 45 6.45 -3.88 -4.61
CA LEU A 45 6.90 -5.00 -5.45
C LEU A 45 8.39 -4.95 -5.74
N LEU A 46 8.90 -3.78 -6.08
CA LEU A 46 10.32 -3.60 -6.41
C LEU A 46 11.22 -3.96 -5.22
N VAL A 47 10.94 -3.38 -4.04
CA VAL A 47 11.76 -3.63 -2.86
C VAL A 47 11.61 -5.08 -2.39
N LEU A 48 10.39 -5.63 -2.41
CA LEU A 48 10.15 -7.03 -2.08
C LEU A 48 10.94 -7.97 -3.00
N TYR A 49 10.93 -7.71 -4.33
CA TYR A 49 11.69 -8.48 -5.30
C TYR A 49 13.21 -8.40 -5.06
N LEU A 50 13.74 -7.19 -4.81
CA LEU A 50 15.16 -6.98 -4.54
C LEU A 50 15.63 -7.69 -3.27
N LEU A 51 14.74 -7.85 -2.27
CA LEU A 51 15.01 -8.56 -1.02
C LEU A 51 14.77 -10.08 -1.11
N GLY A 52 14.38 -10.60 -2.29
CA GLY A 52 14.13 -12.02 -2.49
C GLY A 52 12.80 -12.52 -1.93
N GLY A 53 11.87 -11.61 -1.59
CA GLY A 53 10.51 -11.93 -1.18
C GLY A 53 9.69 -12.52 -2.34
N ARG A 54 8.60 -13.21 -2.02
CA ARG A 54 7.69 -13.77 -3.01
C ARG A 54 6.31 -13.14 -2.91
N VAL A 55 5.78 -12.73 -4.07
CA VAL A 55 4.39 -12.31 -4.20
C VAL A 55 3.54 -13.54 -4.48
N LEU A 56 2.49 -13.72 -3.70
CA LEU A 56 1.52 -14.81 -3.85
C LEU A 56 0.29 -14.37 -4.62
N GLY A 57 -0.09 -13.09 -4.55
CA GLY A 57 -1.25 -12.54 -5.23
C GLY A 57 -1.41 -11.04 -5.01
N LEU A 58 -2.35 -10.43 -5.75
CA LEU A 58 -2.77 -9.04 -5.61
C LEU A 58 -4.30 -9.01 -5.49
N ARG A 59 -4.80 -8.43 -4.41
CA ARG A 59 -6.23 -8.18 -4.19
C ARG A 59 -6.53 -6.70 -4.31
N ILE A 60 -7.47 -6.36 -5.17
CA ILE A 60 -7.98 -4.99 -5.31
C ILE A 60 -9.41 -4.93 -4.79
N SER A 61 -9.64 -4.15 -3.73
CA SER A 61 -10.93 -3.98 -3.08
C SER A 61 -11.29 -2.51 -2.92
N ILE A 62 -12.49 -2.23 -2.39
CA ILE A 62 -12.90 -0.86 -2.04
C ILE A 62 -12.00 -0.19 -1.00
N PHE A 63 -11.26 -0.97 -0.22
CA PHE A 63 -10.31 -0.49 0.79
C PHE A 63 -8.90 -0.25 0.24
N GLY A 64 -8.66 -0.56 -1.05
CA GLY A 64 -7.38 -0.39 -1.72
C GLY A 64 -6.84 -1.69 -2.33
N ALA A 65 -5.58 -1.65 -2.74
CA ALA A 65 -4.84 -2.81 -3.21
C ALA A 65 -4.06 -3.43 -2.04
N GLU A 66 -4.05 -4.75 -1.96
CA GLU A 66 -3.34 -5.52 -0.95
C GLU A 66 -2.46 -6.57 -1.65
N LEU A 67 -1.15 -6.48 -1.42
CA LEU A 67 -0.19 -7.48 -1.86
C LEU A 67 -0.15 -8.63 -0.86
N VAL A 68 -0.57 -9.81 -1.32
CA VAL A 68 -0.40 -11.06 -0.58
C VAL A 68 1.03 -11.54 -0.80
N THR A 69 1.85 -11.47 0.25
CA THR A 69 3.28 -11.78 0.18
C THR A 69 3.65 -12.91 1.13
N ASP A 70 4.63 -13.73 0.74
CA ASP A 70 5.30 -14.66 1.64
C ASP A 70 6.51 -13.95 2.28
N ALA A 71 6.21 -13.22 3.36
CA ALA A 71 7.22 -12.47 4.12
C ALA A 71 8.03 -13.33 5.08
N ALA A 72 7.71 -14.63 5.24
CA ALA A 72 8.39 -15.54 6.17
C ALA A 72 9.91 -15.68 5.95
N ARG A 73 10.42 -15.14 4.85
CA ARG A 73 11.86 -15.16 4.49
C ARG A 73 12.58 -13.84 4.73
N LEU A 74 11.83 -12.77 5.04
CA LEU A 74 12.42 -11.44 5.24
C LEU A 74 12.72 -11.21 6.71
N SER A 75 13.83 -10.52 6.98
CA SER A 75 14.10 -9.97 8.30
C SER A 75 13.14 -8.81 8.60
N TYR A 76 12.89 -8.48 9.86
CA TYR A 76 12.07 -7.32 10.25
C TYR A 76 12.47 -6.01 9.52
N PRO A 77 13.75 -5.65 9.42
CA PRO A 77 14.16 -4.46 8.67
C PRO A 77 13.84 -4.56 7.17
N GLY A 78 13.98 -5.75 6.58
CA GLY A 78 13.67 -5.98 5.17
C GLY A 78 12.17 -5.86 4.89
N GLU A 79 11.33 -6.43 5.76
CA GLU A 79 9.89 -6.30 5.66
C GLU A 79 9.43 -4.85 5.87
N LEU A 80 10.02 -4.15 6.84
CA LEU A 80 9.75 -2.73 7.07
C LEU A 80 10.12 -1.88 5.85
N ALA A 81 11.29 -2.13 5.23
CA ALA A 81 11.70 -1.44 4.01
C ALA A 81 10.72 -1.71 2.86
N ALA A 82 10.26 -2.94 2.69
CA ALA A 82 9.27 -3.29 1.67
C ALA A 82 7.92 -2.57 1.93
N VAL A 83 7.46 -2.52 3.18
CA VAL A 83 6.20 -1.84 3.56
C VAL A 83 6.29 -0.32 3.34
N LEU A 84 7.41 0.31 3.62
CA LEU A 84 7.58 1.76 3.47
C LEU A 84 7.90 2.18 2.02
N ALA A 85 8.21 1.25 1.13
CA ALA A 85 8.60 1.55 -0.25
C ALA A 85 7.47 2.21 -1.07
N GLY A 86 6.22 1.79 -0.91
CA GLY A 86 5.06 2.41 -1.57
C GLY A 86 4.90 3.88 -1.19
N PRO A 87 4.75 4.20 0.11
CA PRO A 87 4.73 5.59 0.57
C PRO A 87 5.94 6.41 0.13
N ALA A 88 7.15 5.83 0.14
CA ALA A 88 8.37 6.52 -0.28
C ALA A 88 8.36 6.89 -1.78
N VAL A 89 7.90 5.97 -2.64
CA VAL A 89 7.71 6.24 -4.08
C VAL A 89 6.69 7.37 -4.27
N ASN A 90 5.57 7.33 -3.58
CA ASN A 90 4.57 8.38 -3.68
C ASN A 90 5.08 9.73 -3.16
N LEU A 91 5.84 9.77 -2.09
CA LEU A 91 6.46 10.99 -1.61
C LEU A 91 7.41 11.58 -2.66
N LEU A 92 8.28 10.75 -3.22
CA LEU A 92 9.24 11.16 -4.25
C LEU A 92 8.53 11.69 -5.50
N CYS A 93 7.55 10.95 -6.04
CA CYS A 93 6.76 11.37 -7.20
C CYS A 93 6.00 12.66 -6.92
N GLY A 94 5.37 12.79 -5.76
CA GLY A 94 4.64 13.99 -5.37
C GLY A 94 5.53 15.22 -5.33
N LEU A 95 6.73 15.12 -4.76
CA LEU A 95 7.70 16.23 -4.71
C LEU A 95 8.23 16.61 -6.10
N LEU A 96 8.52 15.61 -6.96
CA LEU A 96 8.99 15.87 -8.32
C LEU A 96 7.90 16.51 -9.18
N LEU A 97 6.67 16.03 -9.10
CA LEU A 97 5.51 16.57 -9.81
C LEU A 97 5.16 17.98 -9.33
N ALA A 98 5.29 18.27 -8.03
CA ALA A 98 5.10 19.63 -7.49
C ALA A 98 6.13 20.60 -8.07
N ARG A 99 7.39 20.21 -8.19
CA ARG A 99 8.42 21.02 -8.85
C ARG A 99 8.13 21.30 -10.32
N GLY A 100 7.50 20.34 -11.00
CA GLY A 100 7.04 20.46 -12.39
C GLY A 100 5.69 21.18 -12.53
N HIS A 101 5.14 21.76 -11.46
CA HIS A 101 3.83 22.44 -11.44
C HIS A 101 2.63 21.56 -11.79
N ALA A 102 2.76 20.23 -11.73
CA ALA A 102 1.68 19.27 -11.95
C ALA A 102 0.90 19.03 -10.65
N TRP A 103 0.24 20.07 -10.14
CA TRP A 103 -0.32 20.13 -8.79
C TRP A 103 -1.35 19.05 -8.48
N VAL A 104 -2.21 18.71 -9.45
CA VAL A 104 -3.24 17.67 -9.27
C VAL A 104 -2.59 16.30 -9.05
N ALA A 105 -1.61 15.94 -9.90
CA ALA A 105 -0.89 14.68 -9.77
C ALA A 105 -0.02 14.66 -8.50
N ALA A 106 0.66 15.78 -8.19
CA ALA A 106 1.42 15.90 -6.95
C ALA A 106 0.51 15.70 -5.72
N GLY A 107 -0.66 16.33 -5.72
CA GLY A 107 -1.66 16.19 -4.66
C GLY A 107 -2.13 14.74 -4.49
N ALA A 108 -2.42 14.03 -5.59
CA ALA A 108 -2.82 12.63 -5.55
C ALA A 108 -1.74 11.74 -4.91
N HIS A 109 -0.47 11.89 -5.32
CA HIS A 109 0.64 11.15 -4.75
C HIS A 109 0.88 11.46 -3.27
N LEU A 110 0.90 12.74 -2.90
CA LEU A 110 1.13 13.15 -1.50
C LEU A 110 -0.01 12.73 -0.59
N SER A 111 -1.26 12.85 -1.04
CA SER A 111 -2.43 12.38 -0.28
C SER A 111 -2.37 10.87 -0.07
N LEU A 112 -2.03 10.10 -1.10
CA LEU A 112 -1.92 8.64 -1.00
C LEU A 112 -0.78 8.24 -0.06
N CYS A 113 0.37 8.93 -0.12
CA CYS A 113 1.48 8.75 0.82
C CYS A 113 1.03 8.97 2.27
N LEU A 114 0.42 10.12 2.56
CA LEU A 114 -0.02 10.47 3.91
C LEU A 114 -1.09 9.51 4.43
N PHE A 115 -2.05 9.15 3.58
CA PHE A 115 -3.12 8.22 3.95
C PHE A 115 -2.54 6.84 4.30
N ASN A 116 -1.65 6.30 3.47
CA ASN A 116 -1.05 4.99 3.73
C ASN A 116 -0.08 4.97 4.92
N LEU A 117 0.46 6.12 5.35
CA LEU A 117 1.27 6.22 6.57
C LEU A 117 0.47 6.33 7.86
N LEU A 118 -0.86 6.38 7.81
CA LEU A 118 -1.68 6.35 9.03
C LEU A 118 -1.43 5.03 9.79
N PRO A 119 -1.29 5.08 11.13
CA PRO A 119 -0.97 3.91 11.96
C PRO A 119 -2.21 3.02 12.19
N VAL A 120 -2.94 2.70 11.11
CA VAL A 120 -4.21 1.93 11.14
C VAL A 120 -4.09 0.76 10.16
N ARG A 121 -4.47 -0.46 10.58
CA ARG A 121 -4.59 -1.58 9.64
C ARG A 121 -5.85 -1.41 8.78
N PRO A 122 -5.82 -1.75 7.49
CA PRO A 122 -4.79 -2.52 6.77
C PRO A 122 -3.68 -1.68 6.10
N LEU A 123 -3.55 -0.38 6.41
CA LEU A 123 -2.62 0.54 5.76
C LEU A 123 -1.14 0.23 6.10
N ASP A 124 -0.22 0.72 5.27
CA ASP A 124 1.22 0.46 5.42
C ASP A 124 1.77 1.02 6.74
N GLY A 125 1.30 2.19 7.18
CA GLY A 125 1.67 2.77 8.46
C GLY A 125 1.31 1.88 9.65
N GLY A 126 0.16 1.21 9.62
CA GLY A 126 -0.22 0.24 10.64
C GLY A 126 0.66 -1.01 10.62
N ARG A 127 1.03 -1.50 9.42
CA ARG A 127 1.98 -2.61 9.27
C ARG A 127 3.39 -2.22 9.72
N ALA A 128 3.86 -1.04 9.32
CA ALA A 128 5.16 -0.51 9.71
C ALA A 128 5.27 -0.34 11.23
N LEU A 129 4.21 0.18 11.87
CA LEU A 129 4.15 0.30 13.32
C LEU A 129 4.25 -1.08 14.00
N ALA A 130 3.47 -2.06 13.55
CA ALA A 130 3.48 -3.41 14.11
C ALA A 130 4.87 -4.06 13.99
N LEU A 131 5.51 -3.94 12.82
CA LEU A 131 6.86 -4.46 12.58
C LEU A 131 7.91 -3.75 13.43
N GLY A 132 7.84 -2.43 13.56
CA GLY A 132 8.75 -1.66 14.42
C GLY A 132 8.65 -2.06 15.88
N VAL A 133 7.43 -2.20 16.41
CA VAL A 133 7.20 -2.65 17.79
C VAL A 133 7.65 -4.10 17.96
N SER A 134 7.38 -4.99 16.99
CA SER A 134 7.83 -6.39 17.04
C SER A 134 9.35 -6.51 17.08
N ALA A 135 10.05 -5.66 16.33
CA ALA A 135 11.51 -5.66 16.28
C ALA A 135 12.15 -5.19 17.62
N LEU A 136 11.49 -4.28 18.34
CA LEU A 136 12.01 -3.69 19.58
C LEU A 136 11.56 -4.44 20.83
N ALA A 137 10.31 -4.90 20.88
CA ALA A 137 9.68 -5.44 22.09
C ALA A 137 9.18 -6.88 21.93
N GLY A 138 9.45 -7.51 20.80
CA GLY A 138 9.06 -8.88 20.49
C GLY A 138 7.69 -9.00 19.78
N PRO A 139 7.41 -10.17 19.16
CA PRO A 139 6.24 -10.38 18.30
C PRO A 139 4.89 -10.11 18.97
N ALA A 140 4.74 -10.53 20.22
CA ALA A 140 3.49 -10.36 20.98
C ALA A 140 3.14 -8.87 21.21
N ALA A 141 4.16 -8.01 21.39
CA ALA A 141 3.96 -6.57 21.55
C ALA A 141 3.52 -5.91 20.24
N GLY A 142 4.05 -6.38 19.09
CA GLY A 142 3.66 -5.90 17.76
C GLY A 142 2.23 -6.26 17.42
N GLU A 143 1.76 -7.45 17.77
CA GLU A 143 0.36 -7.85 17.61
C GLU A 143 -0.57 -7.00 18.47
N GLY A 144 -0.17 -6.72 19.72
CA GLY A 144 -0.90 -5.80 20.60
C GLY A 144 -1.00 -4.40 20.02
N ALA A 145 0.09 -3.81 19.52
CA ALA A 145 0.08 -2.49 18.89
C ALA A 145 -0.82 -2.45 17.65
N ALA A 146 -0.84 -3.53 16.88
CA ALA A 146 -1.73 -3.66 15.72
C ALA A 146 -3.21 -3.86 16.11
N GLY A 147 -3.49 -4.52 17.24
CA GLY A 147 -4.85 -4.74 17.76
C GLY A 147 -5.51 -3.43 18.20
N TRP A 148 -4.80 -2.51 18.83
CA TRP A 148 -5.32 -1.20 19.20
C TRP A 148 -5.76 -0.36 18.00
N ALA A 149 -5.03 -0.45 16.89
CA ALA A 149 -5.38 0.23 15.66
C ALA A 149 -6.61 -0.38 14.95
N GLY A 150 -6.89 -1.69 15.16
CA GLY A 150 -8.06 -2.38 14.60
C GLY A 150 -9.32 -2.33 15.49
N ALA A 151 -9.21 -1.95 16.75
CA ALA A 151 -10.35 -1.86 17.68
C ALA A 151 -11.16 -0.55 17.52
N LEU A 152 -10.71 0.36 16.65
CA LEU A 152 -11.40 1.63 16.33
C LEU A 152 -12.19 1.58 15.02
N THR A 153 -12.28 0.41 14.37
CA THR A 153 -13.14 0.13 13.21
C THR A 153 -14.19 -0.92 13.52
#